data_3c8ed44e681737999b2f5d08a3ce0ece
#
_entry.id   3c8ed44e681737999b2f5d08a3ce0ece
#
_cell.length_a   1.000
_cell.length_b   1.000
_cell.length_c   1.000
_cell.angle_alpha   90.00
_cell.angle_beta   90.00
_cell.angle_gamma   90.00
#
_symmetry.space_group_name_H-M   'P 1'
#
loop_
_entity.id
_entity.type
_entity.pdbx_description
1 polymer ?
#
loop_
_entity_poly.entity_id
_entity_poly.type
_entity_poly.pdbx_seq_one_letter_code
_entity_poly.pdbx_strand_id
1 'polypeptide(L)'
;RPVRHAMVLRAHLMDYLMDAGPEHDLRAEIHTTGLFSRIDGLLQEPLAEALARIPLSSRITDALLNHHGPYVSYLDLARHMEDLHAMGELPLICHTHEFRVDDVNRALIRMLCQVRHNPV
;
A
#
# COMPACT_ATOMS: atom_id res chain seq x y z
N ARG A 1 17.48 2.33 -5.92
CA ARG A 1 17.54 1.16 -5.05
C ARG A 1 16.21 0.41 -5.11
N PRO A 2 16.24 -0.94 -5.10
CA PRO A 2 15.01 -1.73 -5.18
C PRO A 2 14.01 -1.43 -4.06
N VAL A 3 14.47 -1.24 -2.83
CA VAL A 3 13.58 -0.94 -1.70
C VAL A 3 12.91 0.41 -1.87
N ARG A 4 13.68 1.43 -2.26
CA ARG A 4 13.14 2.78 -2.46
C ARG A 4 12.10 2.78 -3.59
N HIS A 5 12.39 2.08 -4.68
CA HIS A 5 11.48 1.92 -5.79
C HIS A 5 10.19 1.24 -5.34
N ALA A 6 10.31 0.15 -4.57
CA ALA A 6 9.15 -0.57 -4.05
C ALA A 6 8.30 0.30 -3.12
N MET A 7 8.93 1.12 -2.28
CA MET A 7 8.21 2.04 -1.39
C MET A 7 7.35 3.01 -2.18
N VAL A 8 7.92 3.63 -3.21
CA VAL A 8 7.21 4.62 -4.03
C VAL A 8 6.08 3.97 -4.81
N LEU A 9 6.35 2.81 -5.43
CA LEU A 9 5.32 2.08 -6.19
C LEU A 9 4.16 1.66 -5.31
N ARG A 10 4.45 1.14 -4.11
CA ARG A 10 3.40 0.75 -3.18
C ARG A 10 2.57 1.95 -2.75
N ALA A 11 3.21 3.09 -2.49
CA ALA A 11 2.50 4.31 -2.12
C ALA A 11 1.56 4.76 -3.23
N HIS A 12 2.01 4.75 -4.49
CA HIS A 12 1.17 5.09 -5.62
C HIS A 12 0.00 4.12 -5.77
N LEU A 13 0.26 2.82 -5.62
CA LEU A 13 -0.78 1.82 -5.74
C LEU A 13 -1.86 2.03 -4.68
N MET A 14 -1.45 2.25 -3.43
CA MET A 14 -2.41 2.49 -2.35
C MET A 14 -3.20 3.78 -2.57
N ASP A 15 -2.57 4.82 -3.10
CA ASP A 15 -3.25 6.06 -3.43
C ASP A 15 -4.31 5.84 -4.51
N TYR A 16 -4.01 5.06 -5.54
CA TYR A 16 -4.97 4.75 -6.60
C TYR A 16 -6.11 3.86 -6.09
N LEU A 17 -5.81 2.91 -5.20
CA LEU A 17 -6.84 2.08 -4.57
C LEU A 17 -7.77 2.93 -3.72
N MET A 18 -7.27 4.00 -3.14
CA MET A 18 -8.05 4.93 -2.34
C MET A 18 -9.17 5.57 -3.16
N ASP A 19 -8.94 5.84 -4.44
CA ASP A 19 -9.96 6.38 -5.33
C ASP A 19 -11.14 5.42 -5.51
N ALA A 20 -10.88 4.12 -5.37
CA ALA A 20 -11.91 3.09 -5.51
C ALA A 20 -12.56 2.71 -4.18
N GLY A 21 -11.97 3.11 -3.06
CA GLY A 21 -12.43 2.75 -1.73
C GLY A 21 -13.34 3.78 -1.09
N PRO A 22 -13.92 3.46 0.08
CA PRO A 22 -14.85 4.35 0.78
C PRO A 22 -14.17 5.47 1.57
N GLU A 23 -12.86 5.44 1.75
CA GLU A 23 -12.15 6.32 2.67
C GLU A 23 -11.24 7.32 1.98
N HIS A 24 -11.70 7.88 0.86
CA HIS A 24 -10.90 8.81 0.06
C HIS A 24 -10.50 10.10 0.79
N ASP A 25 -11.19 10.45 1.88
CA ASP A 25 -10.82 11.63 2.69
C ASP A 25 -9.50 11.45 3.44
N LEU A 26 -9.01 10.20 3.58
CA LEU A 26 -7.79 9.88 4.29
C LEU A 26 -6.62 9.58 3.34
N ARG A 27 -6.72 10.05 2.12
CA ARG A 27 -5.74 9.78 1.05
C ARG A 27 -4.29 10.01 1.48
N ALA A 28 -4.02 11.12 2.14
CA ALA A 28 -2.65 11.46 2.54
C ALA A 28 -2.08 10.43 3.53
N GLU A 29 -2.90 9.97 4.48
CA GLU A 29 -2.47 8.97 5.45
C GLU A 29 -2.28 7.60 4.82
N ILE A 30 -3.13 7.22 3.88
CA ILE A 30 -2.99 5.95 3.17
C ILE A 30 -1.72 5.94 2.33
N HIS A 31 -1.44 7.05 1.63
CA HIS A 31 -0.20 7.20 0.88
C HIS A 31 1.02 7.05 1.80
N THR A 32 0.99 7.71 2.96
CA THR A 32 2.05 7.62 3.97
C THR A 32 2.22 6.19 4.47
N THR A 33 1.12 5.48 4.71
CA THR A 33 1.17 4.08 5.14
C THR A 33 1.90 3.21 4.11
N GLY A 34 1.56 3.37 2.84
CA GLY A 34 2.23 2.63 1.76
C GLY A 34 3.71 2.95 1.69
N LEU A 35 4.05 4.24 1.79
CA LEU A 35 5.44 4.68 1.72
C LEU A 35 6.28 4.09 2.86
N PHE A 36 5.80 4.15 4.09
CA PHE A 36 6.56 3.68 5.25
C PHE A 36 6.48 2.18 5.48
N SER A 37 5.64 1.45 4.74
CA SER A 37 5.51 0.00 4.94
C SER A 37 6.80 -0.78 4.67
N ARG A 38 7.78 -0.17 4.02
CA ARG A 38 9.05 -0.79 3.71
C ARG A 38 10.26 0.02 4.17
N ILE A 39 10.06 0.94 5.11
CA ILE A 39 11.14 1.80 5.59
C ILE A 39 12.21 0.99 6.33
N ASP A 40 11.83 -0.17 6.91
CA ASP A 40 12.76 -1.07 7.58
C ASP A 40 13.87 -1.55 6.63
N GLY A 41 13.51 -1.90 5.40
CA GLY A 41 14.48 -2.31 4.40
C GLY A 41 15.42 -1.18 3.97
N LEU A 42 14.91 0.04 3.92
CA LEU A 42 15.70 1.20 3.55
C LEU A 42 16.71 1.56 4.65
N LEU A 43 16.26 1.55 5.91
CA LEU A 43 17.08 1.92 7.06
C LEU A 43 17.86 0.76 7.64
N GLN A 44 17.56 -0.46 7.20
CA GLN A 44 18.18 -1.69 7.69
C GLN A 44 18.04 -1.88 9.20
N GLU A 45 16.82 -1.64 9.68
CA GLU A 45 16.48 -1.83 11.09
C GLU A 45 15.03 -2.32 11.20
N PRO A 46 14.63 -2.91 12.36
CA PRO A 46 13.26 -3.37 12.54
C PRO A 46 12.25 -2.25 12.34
N LEU A 47 11.09 -2.58 11.75
CA LEU A 47 10.07 -1.58 11.44
C LEU A 47 9.60 -0.81 12.66
N ALA A 48 9.42 -1.50 13.80
CA ALA A 48 8.99 -0.85 15.04
C ALA A 48 9.96 0.22 15.50
N GLU A 49 11.27 -0.04 15.39
CA GLU A 49 12.31 0.93 15.77
C GLU A 49 12.34 2.11 14.81
N ALA A 50 12.23 1.83 13.50
CA ALA A 50 12.22 2.88 12.49
C ALA A 50 11.02 3.82 12.70
N LEU A 51 9.84 3.28 12.92
CA LEU A 51 8.62 4.07 13.08
C LEU A 51 8.55 4.82 14.41
N ALA A 52 9.24 4.32 15.44
CA ALA A 52 9.24 4.99 16.75
C ALA A 52 9.85 6.40 16.69
N ARG A 53 10.67 6.68 15.70
CA ARG A 53 11.34 7.97 15.52
C ARG A 53 10.58 8.93 14.63
N ILE A 54 9.45 8.49 14.08
CA ILE A 54 8.67 9.27 13.10
C ILE A 54 7.30 9.59 13.71
N PRO A 55 6.87 10.85 13.73
CA PRO A 55 5.56 11.21 14.28
C PRO A 55 4.44 10.84 13.32
N LEU A 56 3.90 9.65 13.46
CA LEU A 56 2.81 9.14 12.64
C LEU A 56 1.53 9.02 13.45
N SER A 57 0.38 9.11 12.79
CA SER A 57 -0.90 8.88 13.45
C SER A 57 -1.01 7.42 13.90
N SER A 58 -1.82 7.17 14.93
CA SER A 58 -2.04 5.81 15.43
C SER A 58 -2.64 4.89 14.36
N ARG A 59 -3.44 5.42 13.44
CA ARG A 59 -4.01 4.63 12.35
C ARG A 59 -2.93 4.06 11.44
N ILE A 60 -1.89 4.82 11.19
CA ILE A 60 -0.76 4.38 10.36
C ILE A 60 0.06 3.33 11.10
N THR A 61 0.46 3.62 12.34
CA THR A 61 1.26 2.67 13.11
C THR A 61 0.51 1.39 13.43
N ASP A 62 -0.79 1.47 13.68
CA ASP A 62 -1.61 0.27 13.89
C ASP A 62 -1.64 -0.61 12.64
N ALA A 63 -1.76 -0.03 11.46
CA ALA A 63 -1.75 -0.79 10.22
C ALA A 63 -0.41 -1.47 10.00
N LEU A 64 0.68 -0.75 10.22
CA LEU A 64 2.02 -1.24 9.89
C LEU A 64 2.59 -2.21 10.93
N LEU A 65 2.32 -1.99 12.21
CA LEU A 65 2.90 -2.79 13.29
C LEU A 65 1.94 -3.84 13.85
N ASN A 66 0.65 -3.54 13.90
CA ASN A 66 -0.34 -4.40 14.55
C ASN A 66 -1.30 -5.06 13.56
N HIS A 67 -1.18 -4.76 12.28
CA HIS A 67 -2.07 -5.26 11.23
C HIS A 67 -3.54 -5.01 11.59
N HIS A 68 -3.83 -3.77 11.98
CA HIS A 68 -5.15 -3.38 12.50
C HIS A 68 -5.51 -1.98 11.99
N GLY A 69 -6.82 -1.72 11.91
CA GLY A 69 -7.34 -0.40 11.57
C GLY A 69 -7.76 -0.26 10.11
N PRO A 70 -8.20 0.95 9.72
CA PRO A 70 -8.84 1.16 8.41
C PRO A 70 -7.90 1.03 7.22
N TYR A 71 -6.58 1.12 7.42
CA TYR A 71 -5.64 1.10 6.30
C TYR A 71 -5.13 -0.29 5.94
N VAL A 72 -5.42 -1.29 6.76
CA VAL A 72 -4.93 -2.66 6.55
C VAL A 72 -5.42 -3.24 5.24
N SER A 73 -6.68 -3.03 4.88
CA SER A 73 -7.24 -3.57 3.64
C SER A 73 -6.49 -3.06 2.41
N TYR A 74 -6.16 -1.77 2.38
CA TYR A 74 -5.41 -1.18 1.27
C TYR A 74 -3.99 -1.74 1.21
N LEU A 75 -3.35 -1.87 2.38
CA LEU A 75 -1.99 -2.39 2.46
C LEU A 75 -1.93 -3.87 2.02
N ASP A 76 -2.85 -4.69 2.50
CA ASP A 76 -2.91 -6.11 2.15
C ASP A 76 -3.15 -6.28 0.66
N LEU A 77 -4.09 -5.53 0.10
CA LEU A 77 -4.38 -5.62 -1.32
C LEU A 77 -3.17 -5.20 -2.15
N ALA A 78 -2.49 -4.12 -1.76
CA ALA A 78 -1.29 -3.69 -2.46
C ALA A 78 -0.19 -4.76 -2.43
N ARG A 79 0.01 -5.40 -1.28
CA ARG A 79 0.98 -6.50 -1.14
C ARG A 79 0.66 -7.66 -2.06
N HIS A 80 -0.60 -8.06 -2.13
CA HIS A 80 -1.02 -9.14 -3.00
C HIS A 80 -0.84 -8.79 -4.47
N MET A 81 -1.09 -7.56 -4.86
CA MET A 81 -0.91 -7.12 -6.24
C MET A 81 0.56 -7.08 -6.66
N GLU A 82 1.48 -6.93 -5.71
CA GLU A 82 2.92 -6.98 -5.97
C GLU A 82 3.43 -8.40 -6.19
N ASP A 83 2.69 -9.40 -5.77
CA ASP A 83 3.05 -10.81 -5.88
C ASP A 83 2.29 -11.44 -7.05
N LEU A 84 2.99 -11.65 -8.16
CA LEU A 84 2.38 -12.22 -9.35
C LEU A 84 1.83 -13.63 -9.12
N HIS A 85 2.37 -14.38 -8.16
CA HIS A 85 1.87 -15.71 -7.84
C HIS A 85 0.52 -15.66 -7.12
N ALA A 86 0.20 -14.55 -6.47
CA ALA A 86 -1.05 -14.37 -5.76
C ALA A 86 -2.17 -13.81 -6.65
N MET A 87 -1.88 -13.45 -7.91
CA MET A 87 -2.88 -12.81 -8.79
C MET A 87 -4.12 -13.66 -9.02
N GLY A 88 -3.99 -14.99 -8.98
CA GLY A 88 -5.13 -15.89 -9.11
C GLY A 88 -6.11 -15.78 -7.94
N GLU A 89 -5.68 -15.25 -6.81
CA GLU A 89 -6.50 -15.06 -5.61
C GLU A 89 -7.14 -13.68 -5.54
N LEU A 90 -6.87 -12.82 -6.51
CA LEU A 90 -7.32 -11.44 -6.49
C LEU A 90 -8.84 -11.28 -6.30
N PRO A 91 -9.70 -12.05 -6.98
CA PRO A 91 -11.16 -11.92 -6.76
C PRO A 91 -11.57 -12.18 -5.31
N LEU A 92 -10.98 -13.20 -4.67
CA LEU A 92 -11.27 -13.52 -3.29
C LEU A 92 -10.78 -12.42 -2.34
N ILE A 93 -9.59 -11.90 -2.59
CA ILE A 93 -8.99 -10.83 -1.79
C ILE A 93 -9.84 -9.57 -1.90
N CYS A 94 -10.28 -9.21 -3.10
CA CYS A 94 -11.15 -8.07 -3.32
C CYS A 94 -12.47 -8.23 -2.58
N HIS A 95 -13.05 -9.43 -2.61
CA HIS A 95 -14.29 -9.70 -1.89
C HIS A 95 -14.10 -9.57 -0.37
N THR A 96 -13.02 -10.14 0.15
CA THR A 96 -12.71 -10.11 1.59
C THR A 96 -12.56 -8.67 2.10
N HIS A 97 -11.94 -7.79 1.32
CA HIS A 97 -11.67 -6.40 1.70
C HIS A 97 -12.68 -5.42 1.10
N GLU A 98 -13.76 -5.91 0.50
CA GLU A 98 -14.84 -5.10 -0.05
C GLU A 98 -14.40 -4.17 -1.19
N PHE A 99 -13.45 -4.62 -2.01
CA PHE A 99 -13.05 -3.92 -3.23
C PHE A 99 -13.67 -4.58 -4.47
N ARG A 100 -13.99 -3.77 -5.48
CA ARG A 100 -14.42 -4.29 -6.77
C ARG A 100 -13.19 -4.64 -7.60
N VAL A 101 -13.22 -5.82 -8.24
CA VAL A 101 -12.10 -6.28 -9.08
C VAL A 101 -11.79 -5.27 -10.19
N ASP A 102 -12.82 -4.70 -10.82
CA ASP A 102 -12.62 -3.72 -11.88
C ASP A 102 -11.88 -2.46 -11.39
N ASP A 103 -12.21 -2.01 -10.19
CA ASP A 103 -11.56 -0.84 -9.59
C ASP A 103 -10.09 -1.13 -9.27
N VAL A 104 -9.81 -2.33 -8.78
CA VAL A 104 -8.44 -2.77 -8.47
C VAL A 104 -7.63 -2.88 -9.75
N ASN A 105 -8.22 -3.45 -10.81
CA ASN A 105 -7.54 -3.56 -12.10
C ASN A 105 -7.20 -2.18 -12.68
N ARG A 106 -8.11 -1.21 -12.54
CA ARG A 106 -7.83 0.16 -12.99
C ARG A 106 -6.70 0.79 -12.19
N ALA A 107 -6.68 0.58 -10.87
CA ALA A 107 -5.61 1.08 -10.02
C ALA A 107 -4.26 0.48 -10.42
N LEU A 108 -4.22 -0.82 -10.68
CA LEU A 108 -3.02 -1.50 -11.14
C LEU A 108 -2.51 -0.95 -12.45
N ILE A 109 -3.42 -0.75 -13.42
CA ILE A 109 -3.05 -0.19 -14.72
C ILE A 109 -2.49 1.22 -14.56
N ARG A 110 -3.12 2.06 -13.73
CA ARG A 110 -2.62 3.42 -13.46
C ARG A 110 -1.22 3.39 -12.85
N MET A 111 -0.99 2.48 -11.91
CA MET A 111 0.32 2.31 -11.29
C MET A 111 1.37 1.89 -12.31
N LEU A 112 1.05 0.94 -13.20
CA LEU A 112 1.95 0.50 -14.26
C LEU A 112 2.26 1.63 -15.25
N CYS A 113 1.27 2.44 -15.58
CA CYS A 113 1.48 3.61 -16.41
C CYS A 113 2.40 4.64 -15.75
N GLN A 114 2.24 4.83 -14.45
CA GLN A 114 3.09 5.74 -13.67
C GLN A 114 4.55 5.29 -13.69
N VAL A 115 4.80 3.99 -13.54
CA VAL A 115 6.15 3.42 -13.62
C VAL A 115 6.76 3.67 -15.00
N ARG A 116 5.95 3.53 -16.04
CA ARG A 116 6.41 3.69 -17.42
C ARG A 116 6.81 5.12 -17.74
N HIS A 117 6.08 6.11 -17.18
CA HIS A 117 6.34 7.53 -17.47
C HIS A 117 7.28 8.17 -16.46
N ASN A 118 7.32 7.67 -15.23
CA ASN A 118 8.16 8.20 -14.15
C ASN A 118 8.91 7.05 -13.47
N PRO A 119 9.91 6.46 -14.13
CA PRO A 119 10.70 5.40 -13.51
C PRO A 119 11.42 5.93 -12.27
N VAL A 120 11.37 5.15 -11.21
CA VAL A 120 11.91 5.56 -9.91
C VAL A 120 13.17 4.78 -9.56
#